data_09863ecca9f9741af03127f7abdbe510
#
_entry.id   09863ecca9f9741af03127f7abdbe510
#
_cell.length_a   1.000
_cell.length_b   1.000
_cell.length_c   1.000
_cell.angle_alpha   90.00
_cell.angle_beta   90.00
_cell.angle_gamma   90.00
#
_symmetry.space_group_name_H-M   'P 1'
#
loop_
_entity.id
_entity.type
_entity.pdbx_description
1 polymer ?
#
loop_
_entity_poly.entity_id
_entity_poly.type
_entity_poly.pdbx_seq_one_letter_code
_entity_poly.pdbx_strand_id
1 'polypeptide(L)'
;VFTSGSLPEAFHKQINDRLAQHAGAFVPSGDPNQAVLQIAYAPNVDVPILGQWVYALVAPFPTIVDDVPFSAVQAAWQGQPVECDACEFTGPLRMSESTLRALKTVLGEPAAGAVEVLPSDQITPKLWEAQPAWGIVPFDELNPRLKVLSIDGRTPFLHNLDLNAYPLAVKIGIAGPIEQAEQLQAAIGQPLTNRAENKMTLVALTGVTAMSRDFAASMDVNGVLYPAKEIKDWFDTSDIVHISNEVAFWADCPKQPTPNRGVFCSDPSYWELLKHIGTDVIELTGNHLNDYGWEPLSYTLGIYEREGIPYFGGGRTITEATRFITLTHNGNVLAFAGCNPVGPSIGWVDGLSDGRPGSAPCASPYQELQDQIRKAKSEGAVVFSTLQYNEQPLGTYSYETAPGQAQDFERLIEAGADVVSGSQGHSVQGFGLKGNGFMHYGVGNLFFDQMQARNLRENFIDRYLVYDNKVLGVELLTTIRDETALPRKMTQDERQGLLNRLFDLSYWE
;
A
#
# COMPACT_ATOMS: atom_id res chain seq x y z
N VAL A 1 -15.77 34.22 15.73
CA VAL A 1 -16.00 32.90 15.08
C VAL A 1 -16.16 31.84 16.17
N PHE A 2 -17.23 31.12 16.18
CA PHE A 2 -17.41 29.93 17.02
C PHE A 2 -17.20 28.67 16.19
N THR A 3 -16.43 27.74 16.71
CA THR A 3 -16.23 26.40 16.10
C THR A 3 -16.97 25.38 16.95
N SER A 4 -17.93 24.67 16.35
CA SER A 4 -18.75 23.69 17.06
C SER A 4 -17.89 22.57 17.68
N GLY A 5 -18.09 22.29 18.97
CA GLY A 5 -17.42 21.18 19.66
C GLY A 5 -17.80 19.78 19.16
N SER A 6 -18.76 19.69 18.21
CA SER A 6 -19.11 18.43 17.54
C SER A 6 -18.13 18.03 16.43
N LEU A 7 -17.31 18.98 15.95
CA LEU A 7 -16.33 18.75 14.90
C LEU A 7 -15.11 17.95 15.42
N PRO A 8 -14.40 17.22 14.56
CA PRO A 8 -13.23 16.44 14.95
C PRO A 8 -12.11 17.31 15.54
N GLU A 9 -11.33 16.76 16.47
CA GLU A 9 -10.20 17.46 17.08
C GLU A 9 -9.15 17.92 16.04
N ALA A 10 -8.88 17.05 15.06
CA ALA A 10 -7.96 17.38 13.96
C ALA A 10 -8.47 18.58 13.13
N PHE A 11 -9.79 18.74 12.95
CA PHE A 11 -10.38 19.93 12.33
C PHE A 11 -10.19 21.17 13.20
N HIS A 12 -10.43 21.05 14.52
CA HIS A 12 -10.20 22.16 15.44
C HIS A 12 -8.75 22.67 15.39
N LYS A 13 -7.79 21.76 15.31
CA LYS A 13 -6.38 22.13 15.15
C LYS A 13 -6.16 22.90 13.86
N GLN A 14 -6.59 22.35 12.72
CA GLN A 14 -6.41 23.00 11.41
C GLN A 14 -7.05 24.40 11.38
N ILE A 15 -8.30 24.55 11.83
CA ILE A 15 -8.98 25.85 11.80
C ILE A 15 -8.33 26.86 12.75
N ASN A 16 -7.91 26.46 13.95
CA ASN A 16 -7.25 27.34 14.91
C ASN A 16 -5.90 27.83 14.36
N ASP A 17 -5.11 26.96 13.72
CA ASP A 17 -3.85 27.33 13.07
C ASP A 17 -4.08 28.38 11.96
N ARG A 18 -5.17 28.26 11.19
CA ARG A 18 -5.54 29.24 10.16
C ARG A 18 -6.05 30.52 10.75
N LEU A 19 -6.94 30.49 11.74
CA LEU A 19 -7.46 31.70 12.40
C LEU A 19 -6.36 32.51 13.08
N ALA A 20 -5.34 31.83 13.66
CA ALA A 20 -4.19 32.50 14.27
C ALA A 20 -3.40 33.36 13.27
N GLN A 21 -3.36 32.98 12.00
CA GLN A 21 -2.73 33.76 10.92
C GLN A 21 -3.51 35.02 10.57
N HIS A 22 -4.79 35.11 10.99
CA HIS A 22 -5.72 36.21 10.73
C HIS A 22 -6.29 36.83 12.01
N ALA A 23 -5.58 36.79 13.14
CA ALA A 23 -6.03 37.15 14.48
C ALA A 23 -6.56 38.59 14.61
N GLY A 24 -6.21 39.50 13.69
CA GLY A 24 -6.75 40.85 13.65
C GLY A 24 -8.14 40.99 13.01
N ALA A 25 -8.55 40.01 12.20
CA ALA A 25 -9.81 40.02 11.46
C ALA A 25 -10.85 39.06 12.05
N PHE A 26 -10.40 37.89 12.56
CA PHE A 26 -11.28 36.85 13.07
C PHE A 26 -10.87 36.44 14.49
N VAL A 27 -11.74 36.70 15.45
CA VAL A 27 -11.50 36.39 16.87
C VAL A 27 -12.31 35.15 17.25
N PRO A 28 -11.68 34.08 17.78
CA PRO A 28 -12.39 32.92 18.31
C PRO A 28 -13.35 33.29 19.45
N SER A 29 -14.53 32.67 19.47
CA SER A 29 -15.53 32.83 20.54
C SER A 29 -15.79 31.47 21.19
N GLY A 30 -15.86 31.43 22.51
CA GLY A 30 -16.27 30.22 23.24
C GLY A 30 -17.80 30.08 23.37
N ASP A 31 -18.59 31.14 23.02
CA ASP A 31 -20.05 31.14 23.13
C ASP A 31 -20.69 31.28 21.75
N PRO A 32 -21.48 30.27 21.31
CA PRO A 32 -22.17 30.30 20.02
C PRO A 32 -23.15 31.49 19.90
N ASN A 33 -23.74 31.94 21.01
CA ASN A 33 -24.73 33.00 20.99
C ASN A 33 -24.10 34.42 20.82
N GLN A 34 -22.80 34.53 21.09
CA GLN A 34 -22.04 35.79 20.92
C GLN A 34 -21.25 35.80 19.61
N ALA A 35 -21.17 34.67 18.91
CA ALA A 35 -20.41 34.53 17.68
C ALA A 35 -21.26 35.00 16.48
N VAL A 36 -20.67 35.86 15.64
CA VAL A 36 -21.28 36.29 14.37
C VAL A 36 -21.22 35.15 13.33
N LEU A 37 -20.16 34.37 13.34
CA LEU A 37 -19.96 33.25 12.45
C LEU A 37 -19.84 31.94 13.26
N GLN A 38 -20.53 30.91 12.79
CA GLN A 38 -20.48 29.57 13.39
C GLN A 38 -20.00 28.53 12.37
N ILE A 39 -18.97 27.80 12.71
CA ILE A 39 -18.43 26.70 11.92
C ILE A 39 -19.01 25.39 12.46
N ALA A 40 -19.70 24.63 11.61
CA ALA A 40 -20.36 23.38 11.97
C ALA A 40 -20.51 22.46 10.74
N TYR A 41 -20.98 21.24 10.96
CA TYR A 41 -21.40 20.38 9.85
C TYR A 41 -22.52 21.05 9.06
N ALA A 42 -22.40 21.01 7.73
CA ALA A 42 -23.31 21.68 6.79
C ALA A 42 -23.85 20.66 5.78
N PRO A 43 -24.91 19.91 6.12
CA PRO A 43 -25.50 18.92 5.22
C PRO A 43 -26.13 19.59 3.98
N ASN A 44 -26.57 20.83 4.10
CA ASN A 44 -27.17 21.63 3.01
C ASN A 44 -26.15 22.61 2.42
N VAL A 45 -26.16 22.77 1.11
CA VAL A 45 -25.16 23.54 0.33
C VAL A 45 -25.35 25.07 0.33
N ASP A 46 -26.26 25.62 1.13
CA ASP A 46 -26.61 27.04 1.08
C ASP A 46 -25.69 27.97 1.91
N VAL A 47 -24.58 27.42 2.40
CA VAL A 47 -23.57 28.16 3.17
C VAL A 47 -22.16 27.96 2.56
N PRO A 48 -21.25 28.93 2.74
CA PRO A 48 -19.86 28.76 2.31
C PRO A 48 -19.22 27.54 2.97
N ILE A 49 -18.67 26.64 2.15
CA ILE A 49 -18.06 25.38 2.61
C ILE A 49 -16.60 25.63 2.92
N LEU A 50 -16.19 25.35 4.16
CA LEU A 50 -14.81 25.45 4.62
C LEU A 50 -13.98 24.20 4.31
N GLY A 51 -14.64 23.06 4.22
CA GLY A 51 -13.94 21.81 3.99
C GLY A 51 -14.86 20.59 3.97
N GLN A 52 -14.23 19.44 3.79
CA GLN A 52 -14.91 18.14 3.81
C GLN A 52 -14.09 17.15 4.65
N TRP A 53 -14.77 16.45 5.55
CA TRP A 53 -14.19 15.41 6.37
C TRP A 53 -14.58 14.04 5.81
N VAL A 54 -13.59 13.22 5.50
CA VAL A 54 -13.78 11.94 4.82
C VAL A 54 -13.69 10.82 5.84
N TYR A 55 -14.68 9.94 5.80
CA TYR A 55 -14.74 8.72 6.60
C TYR A 55 -14.62 7.51 5.69
N ALA A 56 -14.03 6.43 6.19
CA ALA A 56 -13.88 5.17 5.47
C ALA A 56 -14.75 4.10 6.13
N LEU A 57 -15.46 3.33 5.32
CA LEU A 57 -16.02 2.05 5.75
C LEU A 57 -14.88 1.04 5.81
N VAL A 58 -14.74 0.36 6.95
CA VAL A 58 -13.62 -0.55 7.19
C VAL A 58 -14.10 -1.87 7.78
N ALA A 59 -13.31 -2.91 7.53
CA ALA A 59 -13.41 -4.22 8.15
C ALA A 59 -12.02 -4.64 8.67
N PRO A 60 -11.88 -5.68 9.48
CA PRO A 60 -10.59 -6.31 9.75
C PRO A 60 -9.87 -6.67 8.46
N PHE A 61 -8.54 -6.56 8.45
CA PHE A 61 -7.75 -6.77 7.22
C PHE A 61 -8.08 -8.09 6.48
N PRO A 62 -8.23 -9.27 7.14
CA PRO A 62 -8.54 -10.51 6.44
C PRO A 62 -10.02 -10.63 6.00
N THR A 63 -10.56 -9.55 5.46
CA THR A 63 -11.90 -9.53 4.86
C THR A 63 -11.78 -9.67 3.34
N ILE A 64 -12.58 -10.55 2.73
CA ILE A 64 -12.50 -10.87 1.30
C ILE A 64 -13.11 -9.77 0.43
N VAL A 65 -14.32 -9.32 0.79
CA VAL A 65 -15.07 -8.33 -0.01
C VAL A 65 -14.29 -7.01 -0.14
N ASP A 66 -14.28 -6.46 -1.36
CA ASP A 66 -13.60 -5.20 -1.66
C ASP A 66 -14.56 -4.02 -1.82
N ASP A 67 -15.81 -4.29 -2.26
CA ASP A 67 -16.82 -3.26 -2.55
C ASP A 67 -18.18 -3.68 -2.01
N VAL A 68 -18.91 -2.72 -1.48
CA VAL A 68 -20.28 -2.92 -0.99
C VAL A 68 -21.20 -1.84 -1.57
N PRO A 69 -22.48 -2.15 -1.85
CA PRO A 69 -23.42 -1.13 -2.27
C PRO A 69 -23.74 -0.19 -1.09
N PHE A 70 -23.98 1.08 -1.38
CA PHE A 70 -24.36 2.05 -0.33
C PHE A 70 -25.63 1.63 0.41
N SER A 71 -26.54 0.94 -0.25
CA SER A 71 -27.74 0.36 0.39
C SER A 71 -27.40 -0.61 1.52
N ALA A 72 -26.29 -1.36 1.43
CA ALA A 72 -25.82 -2.23 2.50
C ALA A 72 -25.36 -1.43 3.73
N VAL A 73 -24.67 -0.32 3.52
CA VAL A 73 -24.28 0.60 4.61
C VAL A 73 -25.52 1.22 5.28
N GLN A 74 -26.52 1.62 4.47
CA GLN A 74 -27.78 2.15 4.99
C GLN A 74 -28.56 1.08 5.77
N ALA A 75 -28.61 -0.15 5.28
CA ALA A 75 -29.24 -1.27 5.99
C ALA A 75 -28.58 -1.51 7.36
N ALA A 76 -27.24 -1.58 7.39
CA ALA A 76 -26.49 -1.69 8.64
C ALA A 76 -26.76 -0.51 9.60
N TRP A 77 -26.83 0.72 9.09
CA TRP A 77 -27.17 1.92 9.86
C TRP A 77 -28.56 1.88 10.45
N GLN A 78 -29.50 1.25 9.77
CA GLN A 78 -30.90 1.08 10.22
C GLN A 78 -31.14 -0.25 10.95
N GLY A 79 -30.07 -1.01 11.27
CA GLY A 79 -30.19 -2.31 11.97
C GLY A 79 -30.97 -3.35 11.19
N GLN A 80 -31.02 -3.22 9.87
CA GLN A 80 -31.66 -4.15 8.95
C GLN A 80 -30.67 -5.21 8.45
N PRO A 81 -31.14 -6.38 7.98
CA PRO A 81 -30.27 -7.34 7.33
C PRO A 81 -29.50 -6.71 6.16
N VAL A 82 -28.17 -6.97 6.10
CA VAL A 82 -27.33 -6.54 5.00
C VAL A 82 -27.37 -7.60 3.91
N GLU A 83 -27.82 -7.20 2.73
CA GLU A 83 -27.90 -8.05 1.55
C GLU A 83 -26.95 -7.53 0.48
N CYS A 84 -25.85 -8.23 0.24
CA CYS A 84 -24.96 -8.04 -0.88
C CYS A 84 -24.14 -9.31 -1.15
N ASP A 85 -23.64 -9.47 -2.40
CA ASP A 85 -22.84 -10.63 -2.77
C ASP A 85 -21.53 -10.68 -1.94
N ALA A 86 -21.31 -11.81 -1.27
CA ALA A 86 -20.14 -12.07 -0.42
C ALA A 86 -19.95 -11.10 0.76
N CYS A 87 -20.93 -10.25 1.10
CA CYS A 87 -20.85 -9.42 2.29
C CYS A 87 -21.07 -10.27 3.54
N GLU A 88 -20.08 -10.32 4.39
CA GLU A 88 -20.21 -10.86 5.72
C GLU A 88 -20.21 -9.69 6.72
N PHE A 89 -21.35 -9.47 7.35
CA PHE A 89 -21.51 -8.45 8.38
C PHE A 89 -22.45 -8.96 9.47
N THR A 90 -21.98 -8.89 10.70
CA THR A 90 -22.78 -9.22 11.87
C THR A 90 -22.62 -8.16 12.95
N GLY A 91 -23.71 -7.84 13.60
CA GLY A 91 -23.73 -6.92 14.73
C GLY A 91 -23.79 -5.44 14.34
N PRO A 92 -23.53 -4.54 15.31
CA PRO A 92 -23.59 -3.11 15.07
C PRO A 92 -22.39 -2.59 14.29
N LEU A 93 -22.57 -1.48 13.55
CA LEU A 93 -21.48 -0.67 13.03
C LEU A 93 -20.69 -0.05 14.19
N ARG A 94 -19.36 -0.11 14.13
CA ARG A 94 -18.47 0.42 15.18
C ARG A 94 -17.83 1.72 14.75
N MET A 95 -17.91 2.73 15.61
CA MET A 95 -17.34 4.03 15.34
C MET A 95 -17.15 4.85 16.61
N SER A 96 -16.42 5.94 16.50
CA SER A 96 -16.30 6.92 17.59
C SER A 96 -17.54 7.79 17.72
N GLU A 97 -17.70 8.42 18.88
CA GLU A 97 -18.77 9.41 19.10
C GLU A 97 -18.71 10.60 18.14
N SER A 98 -17.50 11.05 17.77
CA SER A 98 -17.32 12.13 16.80
C SER A 98 -17.73 11.69 15.39
N THR A 99 -17.41 10.46 15.00
CA THR A 99 -17.83 9.88 13.72
C THR A 99 -19.35 9.73 13.65
N LEU A 100 -19.97 9.22 14.72
CA LEU A 100 -21.45 9.10 14.79
C LEU A 100 -22.11 10.45 14.60
N ARG A 101 -21.64 11.50 15.30
CA ARG A 101 -22.19 12.86 15.17
C ARG A 101 -22.08 13.41 13.74
N ALA A 102 -20.95 13.17 13.10
CA ALA A 102 -20.76 13.59 11.71
C ALA A 102 -21.72 12.87 10.76
N LEU A 103 -21.80 11.56 10.87
CA LEU A 103 -22.59 10.72 9.97
C LEU A 103 -24.10 10.90 10.15
N LYS A 104 -24.59 11.25 11.35
CA LYS A 104 -26.00 11.65 11.55
C LYS A 104 -26.42 12.81 10.64
N THR A 105 -25.51 13.67 10.25
CA THR A 105 -25.81 14.80 9.38
C THR A 105 -26.07 14.40 7.93
N VAL A 106 -25.58 13.24 7.49
CA VAL A 106 -25.73 12.73 6.12
C VAL A 106 -26.59 11.47 6.03
N LEU A 107 -26.59 10.61 7.07
CA LEU A 107 -27.36 9.36 7.12
C LEU A 107 -28.64 9.44 7.95
N GLY A 108 -28.83 10.54 8.72
CA GLY A 108 -29.91 10.66 9.71
C GLY A 108 -29.61 9.88 11.00
N GLU A 109 -30.61 9.75 11.88
CA GLU A 109 -30.45 8.97 13.12
C GLU A 109 -30.36 7.47 12.83
N PRO A 110 -29.41 6.74 13.44
CA PRO A 110 -29.35 5.29 13.32
C PRO A 110 -30.48 4.64 14.13
N ALA A 111 -30.86 3.43 13.74
CA ALA A 111 -31.78 2.64 14.57
C ALA A 111 -31.15 2.27 15.92
N ALA A 112 -31.99 2.08 16.92
CA ALA A 112 -31.52 1.70 18.26
C ALA A 112 -30.75 0.37 18.22
N GLY A 113 -29.49 0.39 18.70
CA GLY A 113 -28.61 -0.79 18.69
C GLY A 113 -27.88 -1.06 17.37
N ALA A 114 -28.12 -0.30 16.30
CA ALA A 114 -27.44 -0.46 15.03
C ALA A 114 -25.98 0.07 15.04
N VAL A 115 -25.64 0.91 15.99
CA VAL A 115 -24.29 1.49 16.14
C VAL A 115 -23.78 1.23 17.56
N GLU A 116 -22.55 0.77 17.66
CA GLU A 116 -21.77 0.67 18.88
C GLU A 116 -20.72 1.80 18.90
N VAL A 117 -20.83 2.68 19.90
CA VAL A 117 -19.91 3.80 20.09
C VAL A 117 -18.75 3.39 20.98
N LEU A 118 -17.54 3.58 20.49
CA LEU A 118 -16.30 3.18 21.16
C LEU A 118 -15.28 4.34 21.16
N PRO A 119 -14.33 4.37 22.11
CA PRO A 119 -13.13 5.18 21.96
C PRO A 119 -12.38 4.84 20.67
N SER A 120 -11.79 5.83 19.98
CA SER A 120 -11.13 5.61 18.68
C SER A 120 -10.06 4.50 18.73
N ASP A 121 -9.29 4.41 19.79
CA ASP A 121 -8.24 3.39 20.01
C ASP A 121 -8.80 1.98 20.22
N GLN A 122 -10.08 1.84 20.55
CA GLN A 122 -10.76 0.55 20.75
C GLN A 122 -11.46 0.05 19.50
N ILE A 123 -11.62 0.85 18.46
CA ILE A 123 -12.40 0.46 17.27
C ILE A 123 -11.71 -0.71 16.55
N THR A 124 -10.42 -0.58 16.21
CA THR A 124 -9.66 -1.64 15.52
C THR A 124 -9.63 -2.94 16.33
N PRO A 125 -9.26 -2.98 17.63
CA PRO A 125 -9.33 -4.20 18.42
C PRO A 125 -10.73 -4.83 18.43
N LYS A 126 -11.77 -4.03 18.61
CA LYS A 126 -13.15 -4.53 18.67
C LYS A 126 -13.68 -5.05 17.34
N LEU A 127 -13.22 -4.50 16.22
CA LEU A 127 -13.53 -5.06 14.90
C LEU A 127 -12.88 -6.44 14.73
N TRP A 128 -11.62 -6.59 15.15
CA TRP A 128 -10.92 -7.88 15.09
C TRP A 128 -11.54 -8.96 16.00
N GLU A 129 -11.98 -8.62 17.21
CA GLU A 129 -12.66 -9.52 18.12
C GLU A 129 -14.02 -10.01 17.59
N ALA A 130 -14.68 -9.20 16.78
CA ALA A 130 -16.07 -9.43 16.35
C ALA A 130 -16.24 -9.81 14.88
N GLN A 131 -15.19 -10.31 14.23
CA GLN A 131 -15.24 -10.72 12.82
C GLN A 131 -16.38 -11.75 12.57
N PRO A 132 -17.14 -11.57 11.47
CA PRO A 132 -17.09 -10.48 10.48
C PRO A 132 -17.78 -9.21 10.98
N ALA A 133 -17.12 -8.06 10.89
CA ALA A 133 -17.59 -6.80 11.45
C ALA A 133 -17.20 -5.61 10.59
N TRP A 134 -18.03 -4.55 10.61
CA TRP A 134 -17.73 -3.29 9.94
C TRP A 134 -17.61 -2.13 10.94
N GLY A 135 -16.76 -1.20 10.61
CA GLY A 135 -16.64 0.08 11.31
C GLY A 135 -16.59 1.26 10.34
N ILE A 136 -16.76 2.45 10.86
CA ILE A 136 -16.53 3.68 10.10
C ILE A 136 -15.57 4.55 10.90
N VAL A 137 -14.44 4.89 10.28
CA VAL A 137 -13.37 5.69 10.91
C VAL A 137 -13.01 6.90 10.04
N PRO A 138 -12.49 8.00 10.63
CA PRO A 138 -11.89 9.07 9.85
C PRO A 138 -10.74 8.55 8.97
N PHE A 139 -10.57 9.13 7.77
CA PHE A 139 -9.54 8.71 6.84
C PHE A 139 -8.12 8.74 7.45
N ASP A 140 -7.81 9.75 8.23
CA ASP A 140 -6.51 9.94 8.90
C ASP A 140 -6.30 9.05 10.15
N GLU A 141 -7.31 8.27 10.55
CA GLU A 141 -7.23 7.24 11.60
C GLU A 141 -7.12 5.81 11.04
N LEU A 142 -7.06 5.66 9.71
CA LEU A 142 -6.80 4.36 9.07
C LEU A 142 -5.44 3.78 9.50
N ASN A 143 -5.34 2.46 9.51
CA ASN A 143 -4.10 1.72 9.79
C ASN A 143 -4.10 0.37 9.06
N PRO A 144 -2.93 -0.29 8.88
CA PRO A 144 -2.82 -1.53 8.10
C PRO A 144 -3.61 -2.74 8.64
N ARG A 145 -4.11 -2.68 9.87
CA ARG A 145 -4.97 -3.72 10.44
C ARG A 145 -6.40 -3.66 9.89
N LEU A 146 -6.74 -2.59 9.18
CA LEU A 146 -8.06 -2.34 8.61
C LEU A 146 -8.02 -2.42 7.09
N LYS A 147 -8.96 -3.15 6.52
CA LYS A 147 -9.27 -3.11 5.11
C LYS A 147 -10.31 -2.01 4.85
N VAL A 148 -10.00 -1.13 3.92
CA VAL A 148 -10.98 -0.15 3.42
C VAL A 148 -11.90 -0.83 2.41
N LEU A 149 -13.20 -0.75 2.64
CA LEU A 149 -14.21 -1.22 1.71
C LEU A 149 -14.64 -0.06 0.82
N SER A 150 -14.65 -0.27 -0.49
CA SER A 150 -15.26 0.65 -1.44
C SER A 150 -16.78 0.70 -1.25
N ILE A 151 -17.40 1.81 -1.59
CA ILE A 151 -18.87 1.96 -1.59
C ILE A 151 -19.31 2.36 -2.99
N ASP A 152 -20.07 1.53 -3.67
CA ASP A 152 -20.46 1.70 -5.08
C ASP A 152 -19.25 2.00 -5.98
N GLY A 153 -18.16 1.26 -5.80
CA GLY A 153 -16.91 1.40 -6.54
C GLY A 153 -16.08 2.64 -6.18
N ARG A 154 -16.46 3.40 -5.14
CA ARG A 154 -15.72 4.58 -4.69
C ARG A 154 -14.98 4.29 -3.40
N THR A 155 -13.69 4.62 -3.37
CA THR A 155 -12.84 4.40 -2.21
C THR A 155 -12.03 5.64 -1.87
N PRO A 156 -11.90 5.99 -0.57
CA PRO A 156 -11.01 7.06 -0.15
C PRO A 156 -9.52 6.70 -0.28
N PHE A 157 -9.23 5.45 -0.58
CA PHE A 157 -7.88 4.92 -0.73
C PHE A 157 -7.14 5.46 -1.96
N LEU A 158 -7.87 5.71 -3.08
CA LEU A 158 -7.29 6.16 -4.34
C LEU A 158 -7.38 7.67 -4.52
N HIS A 159 -6.47 8.24 -5.34
CA HIS A 159 -6.56 9.62 -5.81
C HIS A 159 -7.86 9.87 -6.60
N ASN A 160 -8.17 11.14 -6.84
CA ASN A 160 -9.31 11.57 -7.68
C ASN A 160 -10.68 11.08 -7.19
N LEU A 161 -10.86 10.88 -5.88
CA LEU A 161 -12.16 10.60 -5.30
C LEU A 161 -13.08 11.81 -5.47
N ASP A 162 -14.21 11.61 -6.16
CA ASP A 162 -15.27 12.62 -6.17
C ASP A 162 -15.95 12.69 -4.78
N LEU A 163 -15.53 13.64 -3.98
CA LEU A 163 -16.03 13.83 -2.61
C LEU A 163 -17.51 14.23 -2.58
N ASN A 164 -18.08 14.74 -3.69
CA ASN A 164 -19.51 15.06 -3.74
C ASN A 164 -20.36 13.81 -3.99
N ALA A 165 -19.78 12.79 -4.63
CA ALA A 165 -20.42 11.52 -4.89
C ALA A 165 -20.08 10.44 -3.84
N TYR A 166 -19.09 10.68 -2.97
CA TYR A 166 -18.72 9.71 -1.93
C TYR A 166 -19.63 9.87 -0.71
N PRO A 167 -20.40 8.84 -0.31
CA PRO A 167 -21.48 8.99 0.66
C PRO A 167 -21.02 9.27 2.10
N LEU A 168 -19.75 8.99 2.43
CA LEU A 168 -19.18 9.21 3.75
C LEU A 168 -18.24 10.44 3.78
N ALA A 169 -18.40 11.39 2.84
CA ALA A 169 -17.77 12.72 2.89
C ALA A 169 -18.73 13.72 3.50
N VAL A 170 -18.37 14.31 4.64
CA VAL A 170 -19.21 15.25 5.39
C VAL A 170 -18.71 16.67 5.21
N LYS A 171 -19.57 17.57 4.75
CA LYS A 171 -19.26 18.98 4.54
C LYS A 171 -19.27 19.74 5.85
N ILE A 172 -18.34 20.69 5.99
CA ILE A 172 -18.24 21.63 7.10
C ILE A 172 -18.33 23.03 6.52
N GLY A 173 -19.24 23.84 7.02
CA GLY A 173 -19.53 25.15 6.49
C GLY A 173 -19.57 26.24 7.55
N ILE A 174 -19.82 27.47 7.10
CA ILE A 174 -19.89 28.68 7.93
C ILE A 174 -21.31 29.23 7.88
N ALA A 175 -22.00 29.18 9.01
CA ALA A 175 -23.28 29.87 9.19
C ALA A 175 -23.07 31.30 9.73
N GLY A 176 -23.88 32.25 9.24
CA GLY A 176 -23.83 33.65 9.63
C GLY A 176 -24.10 34.58 8.43
N PRO A 177 -23.85 35.89 8.54
CA PRO A 177 -23.99 36.80 7.42
C PRO A 177 -23.07 36.42 6.26
N ILE A 178 -23.64 36.29 5.07
CA ILE A 178 -22.97 35.67 3.91
C ILE A 178 -21.66 36.37 3.53
N GLU A 179 -21.61 37.68 3.51
CA GLU A 179 -20.41 38.45 3.21
C GLU A 179 -19.24 38.12 4.16
N GLN A 180 -19.53 37.99 5.46
CA GLN A 180 -18.52 37.72 6.48
C GLN A 180 -18.09 36.24 6.42
N ALA A 181 -19.02 35.34 6.11
CA ALA A 181 -18.71 33.90 5.90
C ALA A 181 -17.79 33.68 4.68
N GLU A 182 -18.08 34.40 3.56
CA GLU A 182 -17.21 34.39 2.38
C GLU A 182 -15.83 35.00 2.64
N GLN A 183 -15.76 36.09 3.43
CA GLN A 183 -14.49 36.66 3.86
C GLN A 183 -13.67 35.70 4.71
N LEU A 184 -14.30 34.96 5.64
CA LEU A 184 -13.63 33.93 6.41
C LEU A 184 -13.16 32.77 5.52
N GLN A 185 -14.02 32.29 4.60
CA GLN A 185 -13.65 31.25 3.66
C GLN A 185 -12.44 31.66 2.80
N ALA A 186 -12.45 32.90 2.29
CA ALA A 186 -11.34 33.45 1.51
C ALA A 186 -10.04 33.57 2.34
N ALA A 187 -10.14 33.96 3.62
CA ALA A 187 -9.00 34.06 4.53
C ALA A 187 -8.41 32.68 4.88
N ILE A 188 -9.24 31.65 5.05
CA ILE A 188 -8.79 30.27 5.27
C ILE A 188 -8.08 29.72 4.02
N GLY A 189 -8.53 30.12 2.82
CA GLY A 189 -7.91 29.76 1.55
C GLY A 189 -8.24 28.33 1.12
N GLN A 190 -7.29 27.39 1.28
CA GLN A 190 -7.50 26.00 0.87
C GLN A 190 -8.52 25.30 1.77
N PRO A 191 -9.40 24.45 1.21
CA PRO A 191 -10.37 23.67 1.99
C PRO A 191 -9.69 22.81 3.06
N LEU A 192 -10.27 22.81 4.26
CA LEU A 192 -9.81 21.97 5.36
C LEU A 192 -10.27 20.53 5.15
N THR A 193 -9.37 19.56 5.34
CA THR A 193 -9.68 18.15 5.12
C THR A 193 -8.74 17.25 5.91
N ASN A 194 -9.20 16.06 6.23
CA ASN A 194 -8.34 14.98 6.74
C ASN A 194 -7.80 14.07 5.62
N ARG A 195 -8.16 14.35 4.34
CA ARG A 195 -7.70 13.62 3.18
C ARG A 195 -7.21 14.60 2.10
N ALA A 196 -6.02 15.15 2.33
CA ALA A 196 -5.38 16.02 1.35
C ALA A 196 -4.61 15.19 0.32
N GLU A 197 -4.98 15.26 -0.95
CA GLU A 197 -4.36 14.44 -2.02
C GLU A 197 -2.86 14.72 -2.17
N ASN A 198 -2.43 15.95 -1.93
CA ASN A 198 -1.02 16.33 -1.95
C ASN A 198 -0.20 15.83 -0.75
N LYS A 199 -0.79 15.01 0.12
CA LYS A 199 -0.13 14.27 1.20
C LYS A 199 -0.24 12.76 1.04
N MET A 200 -0.93 12.29 0.00
CA MET A 200 -1.10 10.87 -0.31
C MET A 200 0.02 10.39 -1.22
N THR A 201 0.49 9.18 -0.96
CA THR A 201 1.39 8.45 -1.87
C THR A 201 0.95 7.00 -1.93
N LEU A 202 0.67 6.51 -3.12
CA LEU A 202 0.33 5.12 -3.40
C LEU A 202 1.57 4.39 -3.90
N VAL A 203 2.06 3.40 -3.13
CA VAL A 203 3.24 2.61 -3.46
C VAL A 203 2.82 1.23 -3.91
N ALA A 204 3.07 0.87 -5.18
CA ALA A 204 2.87 -0.48 -5.69
C ALA A 204 4.17 -1.29 -5.49
N LEU A 205 4.12 -2.30 -4.65
CA LEU A 205 5.22 -3.24 -4.42
C LEU A 205 4.93 -4.54 -5.14
N THR A 206 5.89 -5.03 -5.93
CA THR A 206 5.69 -6.18 -6.81
C THR A 206 6.59 -7.37 -6.45
N GLY A 207 6.20 -8.55 -6.92
CA GLY A 207 6.99 -9.76 -6.83
C GLY A 207 8.02 -9.93 -7.96
N VAL A 208 8.51 -11.15 -8.09
CA VAL A 208 9.65 -11.50 -8.96
C VAL A 208 9.43 -11.09 -10.40
N THR A 209 10.41 -10.36 -10.92
CA THR A 209 10.55 -10.05 -12.34
C THR A 209 11.83 -10.66 -12.90
N ALA A 210 11.67 -11.59 -13.84
CA ALA A 210 12.76 -12.24 -14.57
C ALA A 210 12.27 -12.51 -16.01
N MET A 211 12.42 -11.52 -16.87
CA MET A 211 11.94 -11.56 -18.27
C MET A 211 12.86 -12.46 -19.10
N SER A 212 12.70 -13.76 -18.95
CA SER A 212 13.51 -14.82 -19.54
C SER A 212 12.65 -15.99 -20.00
N ARG A 213 13.24 -16.99 -20.65
CA ARG A 213 12.64 -18.27 -21.07
C ARG A 213 11.31 -18.11 -21.83
N ASP A 214 10.25 -18.84 -21.44
CA ASP A 214 8.95 -18.81 -22.12
C ASP A 214 8.24 -17.47 -21.97
N PHE A 215 8.45 -16.75 -20.86
CA PHE A 215 7.95 -15.39 -20.70
C PHE A 215 8.54 -14.43 -21.75
N ALA A 216 9.87 -14.44 -21.91
CA ALA A 216 10.56 -13.64 -22.92
C ALA A 216 10.12 -14.03 -24.34
N ALA A 217 10.03 -15.35 -24.63
CA ALA A 217 9.55 -15.83 -25.92
C ALA A 217 8.12 -15.36 -26.21
N SER A 218 7.26 -15.31 -25.20
CA SER A 218 5.91 -14.77 -25.32
C SER A 218 5.90 -13.26 -25.61
N MET A 219 6.83 -12.50 -24.99
CA MET A 219 7.01 -11.08 -25.30
C MET A 219 7.49 -10.87 -26.75
N ASP A 220 8.40 -11.66 -27.23
CA ASP A 220 8.91 -11.59 -28.61
C ASP A 220 7.81 -11.82 -29.66
N VAL A 221 6.85 -12.69 -29.34
CA VAL A 221 5.73 -13.01 -30.24
C VAL A 221 4.60 -11.98 -30.15
N ASN A 222 4.22 -11.56 -28.94
CA ASN A 222 3.03 -10.74 -28.70
C ASN A 222 3.36 -9.24 -28.58
N GLY A 223 4.66 -8.90 -28.46
CA GLY A 223 5.15 -7.54 -28.23
C GLY A 223 5.60 -7.30 -26.79
N VAL A 224 6.66 -6.51 -26.65
CA VAL A 224 7.33 -6.26 -25.36
C VAL A 224 6.37 -5.70 -24.29
N LEU A 225 5.39 -4.89 -24.67
CA LEU A 225 4.45 -4.25 -23.74
C LEU A 225 3.22 -5.12 -23.40
N TYR A 226 3.07 -6.25 -24.10
CA TYR A 226 1.89 -7.10 -23.96
C TYR A 226 1.64 -7.59 -22.52
N PRO A 227 2.66 -7.92 -21.71
CA PRO A 227 2.45 -8.38 -20.33
C PRO A 227 1.77 -7.35 -19.41
N ALA A 228 1.88 -6.06 -19.72
CA ALA A 228 1.24 -5.01 -18.92
C ALA A 228 -0.24 -4.77 -19.28
N LYS A 229 -0.72 -5.31 -20.41
CA LYS A 229 -2.02 -4.96 -21.00
C LYS A 229 -3.20 -5.02 -20.03
N GLU A 230 -3.26 -6.03 -19.18
CA GLU A 230 -4.39 -6.27 -18.29
C GLU A 230 -4.23 -5.61 -16.90
N ILE A 231 -3.00 -5.15 -16.58
CA ILE A 231 -2.64 -4.70 -15.24
C ILE A 231 -2.06 -3.28 -15.21
N LYS A 232 -1.89 -2.65 -16.38
CA LYS A 232 -1.29 -1.31 -16.52
C LYS A 232 -2.02 -0.24 -15.71
N ASP A 233 -3.35 -0.29 -15.67
CA ASP A 233 -4.20 0.65 -14.93
C ASP A 233 -3.92 0.66 -13.41
N TRP A 234 -3.47 -0.46 -12.84
CA TRP A 234 -3.06 -0.52 -11.45
C TRP A 234 -1.76 0.23 -11.18
N PHE A 235 -0.82 0.18 -12.13
CA PHE A 235 0.40 0.97 -12.08
C PHE A 235 0.12 2.45 -12.36
N ASP A 236 -0.75 2.78 -13.33
CA ASP A 236 -1.14 4.16 -13.64
C ASP A 236 -1.83 4.89 -12.48
N THR A 237 -2.41 4.15 -11.55
CA THR A 237 -3.06 4.68 -10.35
C THR A 237 -2.16 4.62 -9.11
N SER A 238 -0.88 4.27 -9.26
CA SER A 238 0.15 4.27 -8.21
C SER A 238 1.14 5.41 -8.47
N ASP A 239 1.66 6.00 -7.39
CA ASP A 239 2.60 7.13 -7.48
C ASP A 239 4.06 6.67 -7.50
N ILE A 240 4.34 5.52 -6.87
CA ILE A 240 5.65 4.87 -6.82
C ILE A 240 5.47 3.41 -7.19
N VAL A 241 6.18 2.98 -8.24
CA VAL A 241 6.18 1.60 -8.73
C VAL A 241 7.51 0.93 -8.41
N HIS A 242 7.47 -0.05 -7.52
CA HIS A 242 8.60 -0.89 -7.17
C HIS A 242 8.62 -2.16 -8.03
N ILE A 243 9.80 -2.50 -8.56
CA ILE A 243 10.05 -3.75 -9.29
C ILE A 243 11.14 -4.56 -8.61
N SER A 244 10.84 -5.81 -8.30
CA SER A 244 11.79 -6.79 -7.78
C SER A 244 12.46 -7.52 -8.95
N ASN A 245 13.58 -6.97 -9.46
CA ASN A 245 14.27 -7.53 -10.63
C ASN A 245 15.32 -8.56 -10.22
N GLU A 246 15.09 -9.82 -10.60
CA GLU A 246 15.90 -10.95 -10.18
C GLU A 246 17.09 -11.23 -11.11
N VAL A 247 17.07 -10.74 -12.37
CA VAL A 247 18.05 -11.11 -13.41
C VAL A 247 18.65 -9.89 -14.08
N ALA A 248 19.89 -10.04 -14.55
CA ALA A 248 20.57 -8.97 -15.30
C ALA A 248 20.07 -8.86 -16.74
N PHE A 249 20.03 -7.61 -17.27
CA PHE A 249 19.93 -7.35 -18.70
C PHE A 249 21.29 -7.57 -19.37
N TRP A 250 21.29 -8.25 -20.53
CA TRP A 250 22.52 -8.50 -21.27
C TRP A 250 22.29 -8.56 -22.78
N ALA A 251 23.10 -7.83 -23.55
CA ALA A 251 22.95 -7.75 -25.01
C ALA A 251 23.21 -9.10 -25.70
N ASP A 252 24.09 -9.94 -25.12
CA ASP A 252 24.39 -11.27 -25.61
C ASP A 252 23.55 -12.35 -24.90
N CYS A 253 22.44 -11.98 -24.26
CA CYS A 253 21.52 -12.95 -23.66
C CYS A 253 21.00 -13.90 -24.75
N PRO A 254 21.12 -15.22 -24.56
CA PRO A 254 20.62 -16.18 -25.53
C PRO A 254 19.14 -15.99 -25.84
N LYS A 255 18.79 -16.06 -27.14
CA LYS A 255 17.37 -16.00 -27.54
C LYS A 255 16.54 -17.11 -26.90
N GLN A 256 15.38 -16.75 -26.46
CA GLN A 256 14.47 -17.64 -25.75
C GLN A 256 13.51 -18.39 -26.72
N PRO A 257 12.97 -19.57 -26.37
CA PRO A 257 13.28 -20.27 -25.12
C PRO A 257 14.64 -20.99 -25.17
N THR A 258 15.42 -20.88 -24.11
CA THR A 258 16.64 -21.69 -23.94
C THR A 258 16.34 -22.96 -23.13
N PRO A 259 17.10 -24.05 -23.30
CA PRO A 259 17.00 -25.16 -22.39
C PRO A 259 17.19 -24.71 -20.94
N ASN A 260 16.26 -25.12 -20.07
CA ASN A 260 16.28 -24.73 -18.66
C ASN A 260 17.56 -25.24 -17.98
N ARG A 261 18.51 -24.36 -17.70
CA ARG A 261 19.77 -24.63 -17.01
C ARG A 261 19.86 -23.99 -15.63
N GLY A 262 18.77 -23.30 -15.18
CA GLY A 262 18.77 -22.57 -13.94
C GLY A 262 19.66 -21.32 -13.98
N VAL A 263 19.98 -20.79 -15.17
CA VAL A 263 20.73 -19.55 -15.38
C VAL A 263 19.92 -18.64 -16.32
N PHE A 264 19.77 -17.38 -15.93
CA PHE A 264 18.83 -16.46 -16.56
C PHE A 264 19.48 -15.11 -16.86
N CYS A 265 19.03 -14.49 -17.94
CA CYS A 265 19.26 -13.09 -18.29
C CYS A 265 18.06 -12.56 -19.07
N SER A 266 17.96 -11.25 -19.20
CA SER A 266 16.93 -10.57 -19.97
C SER A 266 17.57 -9.81 -21.16
N ASP A 267 16.89 -9.78 -22.31
CA ASP A 267 17.28 -8.91 -23.41
C ASP A 267 17.08 -7.43 -22.98
N PRO A 268 18.03 -6.51 -23.27
CA PRO A 268 17.87 -5.10 -22.89
C PRO A 268 16.64 -4.40 -23.46
N SER A 269 16.07 -4.88 -24.58
CA SER A 269 14.83 -4.31 -25.14
C SER A 269 13.62 -4.49 -24.23
N TYR A 270 13.64 -5.47 -23.32
CA TYR A 270 12.55 -5.69 -22.36
C TYR A 270 12.49 -4.62 -21.27
N TRP A 271 13.53 -3.79 -21.11
CA TRP A 271 13.49 -2.60 -20.28
C TRP A 271 12.31 -1.67 -20.63
N GLU A 272 11.87 -1.67 -21.89
CA GLU A 272 10.71 -0.88 -22.34
C GLU A 272 9.42 -1.26 -21.60
N LEU A 273 9.25 -2.53 -21.18
CA LEU A 273 8.11 -2.95 -20.37
C LEU A 273 8.14 -2.26 -18.99
N LEU A 274 9.29 -2.24 -18.34
CA LEU A 274 9.45 -1.63 -17.01
C LEU A 274 9.26 -0.10 -17.08
N LYS A 275 9.75 0.56 -18.12
CA LYS A 275 9.44 1.97 -18.37
C LYS A 275 7.96 2.21 -18.60
N HIS A 276 7.32 1.34 -19.39
CA HIS A 276 5.90 1.46 -19.72
C HIS A 276 4.99 1.38 -18.50
N ILE A 277 5.33 0.57 -17.51
CA ILE A 277 4.57 0.49 -16.25
C ILE A 277 4.95 1.57 -15.23
N GLY A 278 5.90 2.46 -15.55
CA GLY A 278 6.26 3.59 -14.71
C GLY A 278 7.15 3.21 -13.52
N THR A 279 8.15 2.34 -13.73
CA THR A 279 9.07 1.92 -12.66
C THR A 279 9.83 3.09 -12.06
N ASP A 280 9.77 3.26 -10.74
CA ASP A 280 10.43 4.32 -9.96
C ASP A 280 11.58 3.80 -9.10
N VAL A 281 11.57 2.52 -8.72
CA VAL A 281 12.58 1.92 -7.86
C VAL A 281 12.76 0.43 -8.17
N ILE A 282 14.02 -0.01 -8.18
CA ILE A 282 14.39 -1.42 -8.44
C ILE A 282 14.95 -2.06 -7.18
N GLU A 283 14.45 -3.23 -6.85
CA GLU A 283 15.03 -4.16 -5.88
C GLU A 283 15.98 -5.12 -6.57
N LEU A 284 17.17 -5.32 -5.98
CA LEU A 284 18.24 -6.19 -6.45
C LEU A 284 18.64 -7.25 -5.40
N THR A 285 17.68 -7.76 -4.65
CA THR A 285 17.94 -8.84 -3.66
C THR A 285 17.93 -10.24 -4.30
N GLY A 286 17.68 -10.33 -5.61
CA GLY A 286 17.56 -11.59 -6.34
C GLY A 286 18.84 -12.44 -6.33
N ASN A 287 18.67 -13.76 -6.43
CA ASN A 287 19.77 -14.73 -6.43
C ASN A 287 20.33 -15.04 -7.83
N HIS A 288 19.73 -14.52 -8.91
CA HIS A 288 20.11 -14.75 -10.30
C HIS A 288 20.79 -13.54 -10.97
N LEU A 289 21.20 -12.52 -10.22
CA LEU A 289 21.80 -11.30 -10.79
C LEU A 289 23.11 -11.54 -11.55
N ASN A 290 23.90 -12.54 -11.12
CA ASN A 290 25.24 -12.84 -11.69
C ASN A 290 25.29 -14.18 -12.43
N ASP A 291 24.17 -14.70 -12.93
CA ASP A 291 24.11 -15.98 -13.63
C ASP A 291 25.02 -16.06 -14.87
N TYR A 292 25.21 -14.94 -15.54
CA TYR A 292 26.12 -14.79 -16.71
C TYR A 292 27.41 -14.02 -16.36
N GLY A 293 27.74 -13.97 -15.06
CA GLY A 293 28.89 -13.21 -14.57
C GLY A 293 28.53 -11.79 -14.15
N TRP A 294 29.52 -11.03 -13.75
CA TRP A 294 29.34 -9.70 -13.17
C TRP A 294 29.21 -8.56 -14.21
N GLU A 295 29.67 -8.78 -15.45
CA GLU A 295 29.58 -7.80 -16.54
C GLU A 295 28.12 -7.49 -16.92
N PRO A 296 27.21 -8.49 -17.08
CA PRO A 296 25.79 -8.24 -17.29
C PRO A 296 25.14 -7.38 -16.20
N LEU A 297 25.43 -7.65 -14.92
CA LEU A 297 24.91 -6.83 -13.84
C LEU A 297 25.50 -5.40 -13.88
N SER A 298 26.79 -5.24 -14.15
CA SER A 298 27.41 -3.93 -14.35
C SER A 298 26.75 -3.13 -15.48
N TYR A 299 26.40 -3.80 -16.58
CA TYR A 299 25.66 -3.22 -17.70
C TYR A 299 24.24 -2.81 -17.27
N THR A 300 23.55 -3.66 -16.52
CA THR A 300 22.20 -3.44 -15.98
C THR A 300 22.16 -2.20 -15.07
N LEU A 301 23.11 -2.10 -14.12
CA LEU A 301 23.22 -0.93 -13.23
C LEU A 301 23.45 0.35 -14.07
N GLY A 302 24.23 0.26 -15.15
CA GLY A 302 24.41 1.35 -16.10
C GLY A 302 23.13 1.74 -16.85
N ILE A 303 22.16 0.83 -17.06
CA ILE A 303 20.83 1.17 -17.58
C ILE A 303 20.10 2.02 -16.54
N TYR A 304 19.99 1.54 -15.30
CA TYR A 304 19.27 2.24 -14.24
C TYR A 304 19.83 3.63 -13.96
N GLU A 305 21.16 3.75 -13.93
CA GLU A 305 21.86 5.05 -13.76
C GLU A 305 21.54 6.05 -14.89
N ARG A 306 21.52 5.60 -16.15
CA ARG A 306 21.16 6.45 -17.31
C ARG A 306 19.70 6.86 -17.32
N GLU A 307 18.83 5.99 -16.89
CA GLU A 307 17.37 6.25 -16.80
C GLU A 307 17.00 7.02 -15.52
N GLY A 308 17.97 7.19 -14.59
CA GLY A 308 17.75 7.88 -13.32
C GLY A 308 16.91 7.10 -12.32
N ILE A 309 16.85 5.76 -12.46
CA ILE A 309 16.06 4.89 -11.59
C ILE A 309 16.94 4.41 -10.42
N PRO A 310 16.62 4.77 -9.18
CA PRO A 310 17.33 4.27 -8.01
C PRO A 310 17.10 2.76 -7.79
N TYR A 311 18.09 2.11 -7.17
CA TYR A 311 18.04 0.70 -6.82
C TYR A 311 18.60 0.46 -5.42
N PHE A 312 18.19 -0.63 -4.79
CA PHE A 312 18.62 -1.06 -3.45
C PHE A 312 18.74 -2.57 -3.36
N GLY A 313 19.34 -3.07 -2.27
CA GLY A 313 19.50 -4.51 -2.03
C GLY A 313 20.53 -5.18 -2.93
N GLY A 314 21.25 -4.39 -3.71
CA GLY A 314 22.36 -4.78 -4.57
C GLY A 314 23.09 -3.54 -5.07
N GLY A 315 24.26 -3.72 -5.67
CA GLY A 315 25.08 -2.59 -6.15
C GLY A 315 26.46 -2.99 -6.62
N ARG A 316 27.28 -1.99 -6.94
CA ARG A 316 28.67 -2.15 -7.42
C ARG A 316 29.64 -2.45 -6.27
N THR A 317 29.32 -1.97 -5.07
CA THR A 317 30.11 -2.14 -3.85
C THR A 317 29.24 -2.59 -2.69
N ILE A 318 29.84 -3.15 -1.66
CA ILE A 318 29.11 -3.56 -0.44
C ILE A 318 28.37 -2.37 0.20
N THR A 319 28.99 -1.20 0.25
CA THR A 319 28.38 0.01 0.80
C THR A 319 27.16 0.43 -0.01
N GLU A 320 27.20 0.31 -1.33
CA GLU A 320 26.07 0.62 -2.19
C GLU A 320 24.95 -0.40 -2.05
N ALA A 321 25.28 -1.69 -2.00
CA ALA A 321 24.33 -2.77 -1.93
C ALA A 321 23.56 -2.81 -0.59
N THR A 322 24.24 -2.48 0.52
CA THR A 322 23.66 -2.59 1.88
C THR A 322 22.97 -1.31 2.35
N ARG A 323 23.17 -0.16 1.68
CA ARG A 323 22.52 1.09 2.06
C ARG A 323 21.02 1.07 1.77
N PHE A 324 20.22 1.78 2.57
CA PHE A 324 18.88 2.16 2.16
C PHE A 324 18.92 3.32 1.15
N ILE A 325 17.89 3.41 0.34
CA ILE A 325 17.65 4.58 -0.55
C ILE A 325 16.36 5.27 -0.12
N THR A 326 16.20 6.53 -0.50
CA THR A 326 14.97 7.30 -0.21
C THR A 326 14.38 7.90 -1.47
N LEU A 327 13.04 7.89 -1.53
CA LEU A 327 12.23 8.65 -2.47
C LEU A 327 11.34 9.61 -1.68
N THR A 328 11.06 10.78 -2.25
CA THR A 328 10.12 11.73 -1.64
C THR A 328 9.00 12.02 -2.61
N HIS A 329 7.76 11.82 -2.17
CA HIS A 329 6.57 12.13 -2.95
C HIS A 329 5.49 12.71 -2.03
N ASN A 330 4.87 13.80 -2.44
CA ASN A 330 3.80 14.49 -1.68
C ASN A 330 4.13 14.73 -0.19
N GLY A 331 5.39 15.03 0.10
CA GLY A 331 5.89 15.26 1.46
C GLY A 331 6.14 13.99 2.28
N ASN A 332 5.82 12.81 1.74
CA ASN A 332 6.19 11.54 2.35
C ASN A 332 7.62 11.15 1.95
N VAL A 333 8.42 10.75 2.93
CA VAL A 333 9.76 10.21 2.73
C VAL A 333 9.68 8.69 2.83
N LEU A 334 9.97 8.01 1.73
CA LEU A 334 9.91 6.55 1.61
C LEU A 334 11.33 6.01 1.58
N ALA A 335 11.68 5.08 2.47
CA ALA A 335 12.97 4.41 2.46
C ALA A 335 12.80 2.95 2.04
N PHE A 336 13.71 2.48 1.17
CA PHE A 336 13.74 1.09 0.72
C PHE A 336 15.08 0.47 1.11
N ALA A 337 15.04 -0.71 1.76
CA ALA A 337 16.20 -1.47 2.17
C ALA A 337 15.91 -2.97 2.01
N GLY A 338 16.91 -3.74 1.61
CA GLY A 338 16.74 -5.18 1.42
C GLY A 338 18.06 -5.93 1.34
N CYS A 339 18.01 -7.25 1.47
CA CYS A 339 19.19 -8.10 1.34
C CYS A 339 18.84 -9.54 0.93
N ASN A 340 19.87 -10.29 0.55
CA ASN A 340 19.79 -11.67 0.09
C ASN A 340 20.55 -12.62 1.03
N PRO A 341 19.87 -13.36 1.92
CA PRO A 341 20.50 -14.40 2.74
C PRO A 341 20.66 -15.75 2.03
N VAL A 342 20.04 -15.92 0.87
CA VAL A 342 19.92 -17.21 0.18
C VAL A 342 21.19 -17.57 -0.62
N GLY A 343 21.84 -16.54 -1.19
CA GLY A 343 22.96 -16.79 -2.13
C GLY A 343 22.47 -17.21 -3.52
N PRO A 344 23.30 -17.88 -4.33
CA PRO A 344 24.66 -18.35 -3.99
C PRO A 344 25.65 -17.19 -3.81
N SER A 345 26.78 -17.45 -3.12
CA SER A 345 27.79 -16.39 -2.83
C SER A 345 28.37 -15.71 -4.07
N ILE A 346 28.32 -16.34 -5.24
CA ILE A 346 28.72 -15.73 -6.51
C ILE A 346 27.76 -14.61 -6.93
N GLY A 347 26.52 -14.64 -6.47
CA GLY A 347 25.50 -13.59 -6.70
C GLY A 347 25.64 -12.39 -5.75
N TRP A 348 26.40 -12.54 -4.67
CA TRP A 348 26.63 -11.46 -3.71
C TRP A 348 27.69 -10.48 -4.20
N VAL A 349 27.55 -9.23 -3.80
CA VAL A 349 28.57 -8.23 -4.02
C VAL A 349 29.86 -8.62 -3.31
N ASP A 350 31.01 -8.41 -3.99
CA ASP A 350 32.32 -8.61 -3.38
C ASP A 350 32.64 -7.46 -2.41
N GLY A 351 33.08 -7.78 -1.22
CA GLY A 351 33.47 -6.79 -0.20
C GLY A 351 34.75 -5.99 -0.50
N LEU A 352 35.46 -6.33 -1.60
CA LEU A 352 36.70 -5.64 -1.97
C LEU A 352 36.41 -4.35 -2.75
N SER A 353 37.35 -3.38 -2.72
CA SER A 353 37.19 -2.06 -3.32
C SER A 353 37.03 -2.05 -4.85
N ASP A 354 37.54 -3.08 -5.52
CA ASP A 354 37.39 -3.31 -6.98
C ASP A 354 36.34 -4.38 -7.27
N GLY A 355 35.39 -4.52 -6.36
CA GLY A 355 34.51 -5.63 -6.23
C GLY A 355 33.57 -5.87 -7.41
N ARG A 356 33.14 -7.10 -7.53
CA ARG A 356 32.11 -7.50 -8.47
C ARG A 356 30.76 -7.04 -7.92
N PRO A 357 29.93 -6.44 -8.79
CA PRO A 357 28.55 -6.07 -8.38
C PRO A 357 27.74 -7.31 -8.02
N GLY A 358 26.75 -7.14 -7.16
CA GLY A 358 25.91 -8.24 -6.71
C GLY A 358 24.84 -7.79 -5.76
N SER A 359 24.02 -8.73 -5.28
CA SER A 359 23.06 -8.50 -4.20
C SER A 359 23.75 -8.28 -2.85
N ALA A 360 23.08 -7.59 -1.95
CA ALA A 360 23.53 -7.38 -0.58
C ALA A 360 23.50 -8.70 0.21
N PRO A 361 24.65 -9.24 0.66
CA PRO A 361 24.66 -10.43 1.49
C PRO A 361 24.13 -10.14 2.89
N CYS A 362 23.39 -11.06 3.48
CA CYS A 362 22.98 -10.98 4.88
C CYS A 362 22.76 -12.37 5.47
N ALA A 363 22.63 -12.43 6.79
CA ALA A 363 22.32 -13.66 7.51
C ALA A 363 21.53 -13.31 8.77
N SER A 364 20.66 -14.23 9.21
CA SER A 364 19.95 -14.06 10.49
C SER A 364 20.98 -13.82 11.62
N PRO A 365 20.74 -12.85 12.52
CA PRO A 365 19.53 -12.08 12.72
C PRO A 365 19.41 -10.78 11.88
N TYR A 366 20.12 -10.64 10.76
CA TYR A 366 20.04 -9.49 9.82
C TYR A 366 20.44 -8.13 10.43
N GLN A 367 21.47 -8.12 11.25
CA GLN A 367 21.86 -6.95 12.05
C GLN A 367 22.11 -5.70 11.20
N GLU A 368 22.84 -5.85 10.08
CA GLU A 368 23.12 -4.71 9.18
C GLU A 368 21.86 -4.12 8.57
N LEU A 369 20.94 -4.97 8.09
CA LEU A 369 19.65 -4.52 7.56
C LEU A 369 18.81 -3.83 8.64
N GLN A 370 18.77 -4.38 9.87
CA GLN A 370 18.10 -3.74 10.99
C GLN A 370 18.69 -2.36 11.32
N ASP A 371 20.01 -2.21 11.23
CA ASP A 371 20.68 -0.92 11.50
C ASP A 371 20.33 0.11 10.40
N GLN A 372 20.24 -0.31 9.15
CA GLN A 372 19.76 0.54 8.04
C GLN A 372 18.28 0.96 8.25
N ILE A 373 17.42 0.03 8.68
CA ILE A 373 16.01 0.30 8.99
C ILE A 373 15.90 1.32 10.14
N ARG A 374 16.61 1.11 11.25
CA ARG A 374 16.62 2.04 12.40
C ARG A 374 17.09 3.43 11.99
N LYS A 375 18.12 3.50 11.17
CA LYS A 375 18.64 4.77 10.66
C LYS A 375 17.59 5.48 9.80
N ALA A 376 17.02 4.81 8.81
CA ALA A 376 15.96 5.39 7.95
C ALA A 376 14.76 5.86 8.78
N LYS A 377 14.33 5.07 9.76
CA LYS A 377 13.23 5.43 10.68
C LYS A 377 13.58 6.63 11.53
N SER A 378 14.80 6.75 12.01
CA SER A 378 15.26 7.92 12.80
C SER A 378 15.31 9.22 11.96
N GLU A 379 15.39 9.10 10.63
CA GLU A 379 15.30 10.21 9.68
C GLU A 379 13.84 10.56 9.30
N GLY A 380 12.85 9.86 9.89
CA GLY A 380 11.42 10.14 9.71
C GLY A 380 10.79 9.45 8.50
N ALA A 381 11.48 8.50 7.88
CA ALA A 381 10.96 7.80 6.71
C ALA A 381 9.92 6.73 7.07
N VAL A 382 9.03 6.46 6.12
CA VAL A 382 8.28 5.20 6.03
C VAL A 382 9.19 4.16 5.40
N VAL A 383 9.41 3.04 6.10
CA VAL A 383 10.43 2.06 5.71
C VAL A 383 9.79 0.81 5.11
N PHE A 384 10.09 0.57 3.83
CA PHE A 384 9.81 -0.66 3.12
C PHE A 384 11.06 -1.52 3.13
N SER A 385 10.99 -2.70 3.75
CA SER A 385 12.11 -3.64 3.78
C SER A 385 11.75 -4.88 2.97
N THR A 386 12.71 -5.37 2.18
CA THR A 386 12.54 -6.61 1.41
C THR A 386 13.60 -7.63 1.83
N LEU A 387 13.19 -8.87 1.90
CA LEU A 387 14.06 -9.98 2.25
C LEU A 387 13.80 -11.13 1.32
N GLN A 388 14.82 -11.51 0.54
CA GLN A 388 14.74 -12.79 -0.17
C GLN A 388 14.70 -13.91 0.86
N TYR A 389 13.77 -14.86 0.70
CA TYR A 389 13.66 -15.97 1.64
C TYR A 389 13.56 -17.30 0.90
N ASN A 390 14.27 -18.33 1.42
CA ASN A 390 14.23 -19.65 0.85
C ASN A 390 12.87 -20.31 1.06
N GLU A 391 12.26 -20.73 -0.03
CA GLU A 391 11.13 -21.65 0.00
C GLU A 391 11.65 -23.05 0.34
N GLN A 392 11.35 -23.53 1.54
CA GLN A 392 11.92 -24.77 2.10
C GLN A 392 10.96 -25.97 1.96
N PRO A 393 11.50 -27.16 1.68
CA PRO A 393 12.83 -27.42 1.12
C PRO A 393 12.94 -26.92 -0.33
N LEU A 394 14.13 -26.54 -0.77
CA LEU A 394 14.40 -26.03 -2.11
C LEU A 394 13.64 -26.82 -3.20
N GLY A 395 12.80 -26.11 -3.96
CA GLY A 395 11.96 -26.70 -5.02
C GLY A 395 10.61 -27.23 -4.57
N THR A 396 10.26 -27.17 -3.30
CA THR A 396 8.89 -27.39 -2.82
C THR A 396 8.20 -26.07 -2.59
N TYR A 397 7.68 -25.52 -3.63
CA TYR A 397 6.92 -24.28 -3.58
C TYR A 397 5.62 -24.48 -2.81
N SER A 398 5.42 -23.76 -1.72
CA SER A 398 4.28 -23.87 -0.83
C SER A 398 3.64 -22.52 -0.56
N TYR A 399 2.35 -22.51 -0.25
CA TYR A 399 1.67 -21.33 0.32
C TYR A 399 2.08 -21.08 1.78
N GLU A 400 2.66 -22.06 2.45
CA GLU A 400 3.14 -21.93 3.83
C GLU A 400 4.47 -21.18 3.87
N THR A 401 4.65 -20.36 4.91
CA THR A 401 5.93 -19.69 5.17
C THR A 401 7.02 -20.70 5.50
N ALA A 402 8.26 -20.37 5.15
CA ALA A 402 9.40 -21.16 5.56
C ALA A 402 9.62 -21.11 7.09
N PRO A 403 10.19 -22.17 7.70
CA PRO A 403 10.50 -22.14 9.12
C PRO A 403 11.36 -20.94 9.53
N GLY A 404 10.90 -20.15 10.51
CA GLY A 404 11.59 -18.97 11.00
C GLY A 404 11.30 -17.68 10.22
N GLN A 405 10.67 -17.75 9.04
CA GLN A 405 10.41 -16.57 8.20
C GLN A 405 9.56 -15.51 8.93
N ALA A 406 8.48 -15.91 9.60
CA ALA A 406 7.64 -15.00 10.35
C ALA A 406 8.44 -14.25 11.43
N GLN A 407 9.26 -14.98 12.21
CA GLN A 407 10.10 -14.38 13.25
C GLN A 407 11.16 -13.42 12.67
N ASP A 408 11.73 -13.77 11.52
CA ASP A 408 12.74 -12.91 10.89
C ASP A 408 12.11 -11.63 10.36
N PHE A 409 10.89 -11.70 9.79
CA PHE A 409 10.16 -10.52 9.35
C PHE A 409 9.72 -9.64 10.53
N GLU A 410 9.25 -10.26 11.64
CA GLU A 410 8.93 -9.53 12.87
C GLU A 410 10.12 -8.75 13.42
N ARG A 411 11.34 -9.31 13.38
CA ARG A 411 12.56 -8.58 13.79
C ARG A 411 12.81 -7.31 12.99
N LEU A 412 12.46 -7.32 11.69
CA LEU A 412 12.59 -6.13 10.85
C LEU A 412 11.52 -5.09 11.19
N ILE A 413 10.28 -5.52 11.50
CA ILE A 413 9.24 -4.62 12.03
C ILE A 413 9.69 -4.03 13.39
N GLU A 414 10.23 -4.84 14.29
CA GLU A 414 10.74 -4.37 15.58
C GLU A 414 11.93 -3.40 15.45
N ALA A 415 12.70 -3.52 14.37
CA ALA A 415 13.75 -2.55 14.04
C ALA A 415 13.19 -1.22 13.52
N GLY A 416 11.91 -1.15 13.13
CA GLY A 416 11.22 0.06 12.69
C GLY A 416 10.73 0.03 11.24
N ALA A 417 10.77 -1.11 10.54
CA ALA A 417 10.14 -1.23 9.24
C ALA A 417 8.61 -1.08 9.38
N ASP A 418 7.98 -0.33 8.49
CA ASP A 418 6.52 -0.22 8.40
C ASP A 418 5.95 -1.35 7.56
N VAL A 419 6.72 -1.81 6.57
CA VAL A 419 6.37 -2.93 5.68
C VAL A 419 7.57 -3.84 5.52
N VAL A 420 7.35 -5.16 5.61
CA VAL A 420 8.34 -6.18 5.24
C VAL A 420 7.75 -7.11 4.19
N SER A 421 8.45 -7.25 3.06
CA SER A 421 7.97 -8.03 1.92
C SER A 421 8.96 -9.12 1.51
N GLY A 422 8.42 -10.33 1.24
CA GLY A 422 9.10 -11.42 0.55
C GLY A 422 8.94 -11.31 -0.96
N SER A 423 9.32 -10.18 -1.54
CA SER A 423 9.14 -9.85 -2.97
C SER A 423 9.90 -10.76 -3.93
N GLN A 424 10.88 -11.51 -3.44
CA GLN A 424 11.63 -12.54 -4.19
C GLN A 424 11.11 -13.98 -3.94
N GLY A 425 10.04 -14.15 -3.20
CA GLY A 425 9.37 -15.44 -3.06
C GLY A 425 8.59 -15.78 -4.34
N HIS A 426 8.87 -16.95 -4.97
CA HIS A 426 8.16 -17.38 -6.17
C HIS A 426 6.72 -17.83 -5.90
N SER A 427 6.46 -18.40 -4.73
CA SER A 427 5.11 -18.75 -4.28
C SER A 427 4.48 -17.60 -3.53
N VAL A 428 3.18 -17.41 -3.77
CA VAL A 428 2.40 -16.52 -2.90
C VAL A 428 2.25 -17.18 -1.53
N GLN A 429 2.47 -16.39 -0.47
CA GLN A 429 2.38 -16.84 0.92
C GLN A 429 1.49 -15.89 1.72
N GLY A 430 1.20 -16.23 2.97
CA GLY A 430 0.33 -15.46 3.83
C GLY A 430 0.93 -14.14 4.33
N PHE A 431 0.25 -13.55 5.28
CA PHE A 431 0.52 -12.23 5.82
C PHE A 431 0.83 -12.29 7.31
N GLY A 432 1.34 -11.20 7.85
CA GLY A 432 1.49 -10.99 9.28
C GLY A 432 1.28 -9.53 9.65
N LEU A 433 0.87 -9.34 10.89
CA LEU A 433 0.73 -8.01 11.49
C LEU A 433 1.47 -7.98 12.83
N LYS A 434 2.17 -6.88 13.12
CA LYS A 434 2.77 -6.62 14.43
C LYS A 434 2.65 -5.13 14.74
N GLY A 435 1.78 -4.79 15.69
CA GLY A 435 1.37 -3.41 15.87
C GLY A 435 0.73 -2.86 14.58
N ASN A 436 1.29 -1.77 14.02
CA ASN A 436 0.92 -1.23 12.72
C ASN A 436 1.86 -1.68 11.59
N GLY A 437 2.84 -2.53 11.87
CA GLY A 437 3.72 -3.10 10.85
C GLY A 437 3.02 -4.20 10.06
N PHE A 438 3.19 -4.18 8.74
CA PHE A 438 2.60 -5.13 7.81
C PHE A 438 3.66 -6.03 7.19
N MET A 439 3.39 -7.32 7.13
CA MET A 439 4.28 -8.33 6.56
C MET A 439 3.53 -9.12 5.49
N HIS A 440 4.15 -9.29 4.31
CA HIS A 440 3.70 -10.21 3.28
C HIS A 440 4.84 -11.18 2.96
N TYR A 441 4.69 -12.44 3.32
CA TYR A 441 5.79 -13.41 3.31
C TYR A 441 6.22 -13.84 1.91
N GLY A 442 5.32 -13.86 0.93
CA GLY A 442 5.63 -14.16 -0.46
C GLY A 442 4.65 -13.52 -1.42
N VAL A 443 5.13 -12.62 -2.25
CA VAL A 443 4.32 -11.85 -3.20
C VAL A 443 4.09 -12.63 -4.51
N GLY A 444 4.94 -13.61 -4.82
CA GLY A 444 4.86 -14.43 -6.02
C GLY A 444 5.59 -13.84 -7.23
N ASN A 445 5.31 -14.37 -8.41
CA ASN A 445 5.97 -13.98 -9.66
C ASN A 445 5.13 -12.98 -10.47
N LEU A 446 5.62 -11.76 -10.69
CA LEU A 446 4.94 -10.82 -11.58
C LEU A 446 5.24 -11.13 -13.06
N PHE A 447 6.51 -11.00 -13.47
CA PHE A 447 6.97 -11.22 -14.85
C PHE A 447 7.98 -12.34 -14.92
N PHE A 448 7.53 -13.56 -14.69
CA PHE A 448 8.35 -14.77 -14.76
C PHE A 448 7.49 -16.00 -15.08
N ASP A 449 8.07 -17.03 -15.66
CA ASP A 449 7.37 -18.15 -16.32
C ASP A 449 7.33 -19.46 -15.53
N GLN A 450 7.39 -19.44 -14.23
CA GLN A 450 7.18 -20.66 -13.44
C GLN A 450 5.70 -21.07 -13.49
N MET A 451 5.36 -22.04 -14.36
CA MET A 451 3.99 -22.43 -14.67
C MET A 451 3.56 -23.78 -14.10
N GLN A 452 4.49 -24.50 -13.43
CA GLN A 452 4.33 -25.90 -13.03
C GLN A 452 3.35 -26.14 -11.89
N ALA A 453 3.02 -25.10 -11.11
CA ALA A 453 2.06 -25.19 -10.02
C ALA A 453 1.21 -23.89 -9.92
N ARG A 454 0.01 -24.01 -9.34
CA ARG A 454 -0.92 -22.88 -9.25
C ARG A 454 -0.36 -21.74 -8.39
N ASN A 455 0.23 -22.04 -7.23
CA ASN A 455 0.82 -21.06 -6.34
C ASN A 455 2.02 -20.29 -6.94
N LEU A 456 2.65 -20.83 -7.98
CA LEU A 456 3.70 -20.15 -8.75
C LEU A 456 3.13 -19.23 -9.83
N ARG A 457 1.90 -19.48 -10.26
CA ARG A 457 1.19 -18.70 -11.27
C ARG A 457 0.42 -17.52 -10.67
N GLU A 458 0.05 -17.60 -9.40
CA GLU A 458 -0.61 -16.57 -8.62
C GLU A 458 0.40 -15.50 -8.17
N ASN A 459 -0.03 -14.24 -8.08
CA ASN A 459 0.83 -13.14 -7.68
C ASN A 459 0.02 -11.98 -7.10
N PHE A 460 0.66 -11.19 -6.28
CA PHE A 460 0.15 -9.94 -5.76
C PHE A 460 0.94 -8.73 -6.29
N ILE A 461 0.23 -7.63 -6.44
CA ILE A 461 0.77 -6.29 -6.42
C ILE A 461 0.18 -5.65 -5.17
N ASP A 462 1.01 -5.43 -4.15
CA ASP A 462 0.57 -4.82 -2.91
C ASP A 462 0.61 -3.30 -3.05
N ARG A 463 -0.54 -2.63 -2.93
CA ARG A 463 -0.60 -1.19 -3.02
C ARG A 463 -0.80 -0.57 -1.64
N TYR A 464 0.21 0.15 -1.17
CA TYR A 464 0.23 0.79 0.15
C TYR A 464 -0.17 2.25 0.03
N LEU A 465 -1.10 2.68 0.88
CA LEU A 465 -1.43 4.09 1.05
C LEU A 465 -0.54 4.68 2.15
N VAL A 466 0.33 5.60 1.78
CA VAL A 466 1.13 6.41 2.70
C VAL A 466 0.56 7.81 2.77
N TYR A 467 0.39 8.32 3.99
CA TYR A 467 -0.15 9.65 4.27
C TYR A 467 0.52 10.24 5.51
N ASP A 468 1.06 11.47 5.40
CA ASP A 468 1.79 12.14 6.50
C ASP A 468 2.86 11.22 7.15
N ASN A 469 3.67 10.55 6.33
CA ASN A 469 4.72 9.59 6.74
C ASN A 469 4.21 8.41 7.58
N LYS A 470 3.00 7.92 7.28
CA LYS A 470 2.43 6.71 7.90
C LYS A 470 1.79 5.83 6.83
N VAL A 471 1.91 4.52 6.96
CA VAL A 471 1.12 3.57 6.18
C VAL A 471 -0.29 3.52 6.78
N LEU A 472 -1.28 3.95 6.00
CA LEU A 472 -2.68 3.96 6.43
C LEU A 472 -3.44 2.70 6.01
N GLY A 473 -2.95 1.95 5.03
CA GLY A 473 -3.63 0.75 4.58
C GLY A 473 -2.90 0.05 3.45
N VAL A 474 -3.41 -1.12 3.13
CA VAL A 474 -2.89 -1.99 2.07
C VAL A 474 -4.05 -2.48 1.22
N GLU A 475 -3.92 -2.38 -0.09
CA GLU A 475 -4.82 -2.98 -1.06
C GLU A 475 -4.09 -4.12 -1.77
N LEU A 476 -4.70 -5.30 -1.77
CA LEU A 476 -4.15 -6.50 -2.39
C LEU A 476 -4.70 -6.65 -3.81
N LEU A 477 -3.89 -6.36 -4.83
CA LEU A 477 -4.24 -6.56 -6.24
C LEU A 477 -3.71 -7.92 -6.69
N THR A 478 -4.61 -8.81 -7.11
CA THR A 478 -4.26 -10.20 -7.38
C THR A 478 -4.25 -10.51 -8.88
N THR A 479 -3.17 -11.13 -9.33
CA THR A 479 -3.06 -11.63 -10.71
C THR A 479 -2.82 -13.13 -10.74
N ILE A 480 -3.13 -13.72 -11.88
CA ILE A 480 -2.73 -15.09 -12.22
C ILE A 480 -2.19 -15.12 -13.65
N ARG A 481 -1.13 -15.89 -13.88
CA ARG A 481 -0.62 -16.08 -15.24
C ARG A 481 -1.48 -17.08 -15.99
N ASP A 482 -1.82 -16.72 -17.21
CA ASP A 482 -2.52 -17.57 -18.15
C ASP A 482 -1.58 -18.65 -18.74
N GLU A 483 -2.06 -19.40 -19.74
CA GLU A 483 -1.28 -20.44 -20.41
C GLU A 483 -0.10 -19.90 -21.22
N THR A 484 -0.08 -18.60 -21.52
CA THR A 484 1.03 -17.91 -22.20
C THR A 484 2.07 -17.35 -21.25
N ALA A 485 1.97 -17.65 -19.96
CA ALA A 485 2.77 -17.14 -18.86
C ALA A 485 2.58 -15.64 -18.58
N LEU A 486 1.59 -14.97 -19.18
CA LEU A 486 1.34 -13.54 -19.00
C LEU A 486 0.37 -13.28 -17.85
N PRO A 487 0.58 -12.23 -17.05
CA PRO A 487 -0.30 -11.89 -15.96
C PRO A 487 -1.64 -11.31 -16.45
N ARG A 488 -2.72 -11.79 -15.88
CA ARG A 488 -4.05 -11.19 -15.97
C ARG A 488 -4.63 -10.97 -14.57
N LYS A 489 -5.58 -10.08 -14.45
CA LYS A 489 -6.35 -9.91 -13.22
C LYS A 489 -7.10 -11.22 -12.89
N MET A 490 -7.16 -11.58 -11.61
CA MET A 490 -7.98 -12.70 -11.16
C MET A 490 -9.47 -12.36 -11.29
N THR A 491 -10.27 -13.38 -11.57
CA THR A 491 -11.72 -13.29 -11.35
C THR A 491 -12.02 -13.21 -9.85
N GLN A 492 -13.24 -12.81 -9.48
CA GLN A 492 -13.65 -12.75 -8.09
C GLN A 492 -13.52 -14.11 -7.38
N ASP A 493 -13.92 -15.20 -8.03
CA ASP A 493 -13.83 -16.56 -7.46
C ASP A 493 -12.36 -17.00 -7.27
N GLU A 494 -11.48 -16.69 -8.23
CA GLU A 494 -10.04 -16.99 -8.12
C GLU A 494 -9.42 -16.24 -6.95
N ARG A 495 -9.72 -14.93 -6.84
CA ARG A 495 -9.26 -14.07 -5.76
C ARG A 495 -9.77 -14.54 -4.40
N GLN A 496 -11.07 -14.83 -4.28
CA GLN A 496 -11.67 -15.32 -3.05
C GLN A 496 -11.02 -16.64 -2.60
N GLY A 497 -10.84 -17.58 -3.53
CA GLY A 497 -10.19 -18.86 -3.25
C GLY A 497 -8.74 -18.71 -2.79
N LEU A 498 -7.99 -17.75 -3.36
CA LEU A 498 -6.63 -17.44 -2.96
C LEU A 498 -6.60 -16.80 -1.58
N LEU A 499 -7.37 -15.73 -1.37
CA LEU A 499 -7.37 -14.96 -0.11
C LEU A 499 -7.83 -15.81 1.07
N ASN A 500 -8.88 -16.63 0.94
CA ASN A 500 -9.30 -17.56 1.99
C ASN A 500 -8.14 -18.43 2.45
N ARG A 501 -7.45 -19.06 1.50
CA ARG A 501 -6.31 -19.93 1.81
C ARG A 501 -5.18 -19.19 2.51
N LEU A 502 -4.81 -18.01 2.01
CA LEU A 502 -3.68 -17.28 2.57
C LEU A 502 -4.01 -16.65 3.93
N PHE A 503 -5.23 -16.19 4.14
CA PHE A 503 -5.66 -15.67 5.45
C PHE A 503 -5.65 -16.75 6.53
N ASP A 504 -6.01 -18.01 6.17
CA ASP A 504 -5.91 -19.16 7.08
C ASP A 504 -4.46 -19.53 7.44
N LEU A 505 -3.50 -19.21 6.55
CA LEU A 505 -2.06 -19.46 6.73
C LEU A 505 -1.29 -18.26 7.28
N SER A 506 -1.97 -17.19 7.64
CA SER A 506 -1.37 -15.93 8.07
C SER A 506 -1.20 -15.84 9.59
N TYR A 507 -0.29 -14.97 10.01
CA TYR A 507 0.02 -14.74 11.42
C TYR A 507 -0.58 -13.41 11.87
N TRP A 508 -1.73 -13.51 12.52
CA TRP A 508 -2.44 -12.35 13.06
C TRP A 508 -2.13 -12.18 14.56
N GLU A 509 -1.69 -10.99 14.98
CA GLU A 509 -1.59 -10.63 16.40
C GLU A 509 -2.97 -10.37 17.02
#